data_3922aff66f2d94d04abf14aaa343e380
#
_entry.id   3922aff66f2d94d04abf14aaa343e380
#
_cell.length_a   1.000
_cell.length_b   1.000
_cell.length_c   1.000
_cell.angle_alpha   90.00
_cell.angle_beta   90.00
_cell.angle_gamma   90.00
#
_symmetry.space_group_name_H-M   'P 1'
#
loop_
_entity.id
_entity.type
_entity.pdbx_description
1 polymer ?
#
loop_
_entity_poly.entity_id
_entity_poly.type
_entity_poly.pdbx_seq_one_letter_code
_entity_poly.pdbx_strand_id
1 'polypeptide(L)'
;MRKLQYVFMTLAALCFAAPAFADGGSAPINLVPIGAGIGMALAAGLCGLGQGKATASATEALARNPGARAGIQLLLVLGLAFIESLTLFTLVIIFAVVQQK
;
A
#
# COMPACT_ATOMS: atom_id res chain seq x y z
N MET A 1 12.21 13.31 -15.73
CA MET A 1 11.50 12.68 -14.61
C MET A 1 9.98 12.71 -14.76
N ARG A 2 9.34 13.84 -15.13
CA ARG A 2 7.88 13.89 -15.34
C ARG A 2 7.34 12.91 -16.38
N LYS A 3 8.04 12.72 -17.50
CA LYS A 3 7.61 11.77 -18.56
C LYS A 3 7.59 10.32 -18.07
N LEU A 4 8.56 9.93 -17.27
CA LEU A 4 8.64 8.60 -16.67
C LEU A 4 7.48 8.37 -15.67
N GLN A 5 7.11 9.39 -14.94
CA GLN A 5 6.00 9.37 -13.97
C GLN A 5 4.64 9.19 -14.68
N TYR A 6 4.44 9.89 -15.81
CA TYR A 6 3.22 9.71 -16.62
C TYR A 6 3.15 8.31 -17.26
N VAL A 7 4.28 7.79 -17.75
CA VAL A 7 4.35 6.42 -18.26
C VAL A 7 4.01 5.39 -17.18
N PHE A 8 4.52 5.60 -15.97
CA PHE A 8 4.21 4.71 -14.84
C PHE A 8 2.74 4.79 -14.43
N MET A 9 2.16 5.98 -14.40
CA MET A 9 0.74 6.18 -14.08
C MET A 9 -0.18 5.61 -15.16
N THR A 10 0.17 5.75 -16.44
CA THR A 10 -0.62 5.17 -17.53
C THR A 10 -0.52 3.64 -17.57
N LEU A 11 0.65 3.07 -17.28
CA LEU A 11 0.83 1.62 -17.16
C LEU A 11 0.02 1.06 -15.98
N ALA A 12 0.06 1.73 -14.84
CA ALA A 12 -0.73 1.36 -13.68
C ALA A 12 -2.24 1.44 -13.98
N ALA A 13 -2.71 2.51 -14.62
CA ALA A 13 -4.10 2.65 -15.02
C ALA A 13 -4.53 1.57 -16.01
N LEU A 14 -3.68 1.19 -16.97
CA LEU A 14 -3.92 0.09 -17.91
C LEU A 14 -3.97 -1.26 -17.20
N CYS A 15 -3.09 -1.53 -16.24
CA CYS A 15 -3.12 -2.76 -15.44
C CYS A 15 -4.40 -2.88 -14.61
N PHE A 16 -4.93 -1.75 -14.11
CA PHE A 16 -6.21 -1.73 -13.38
C PHE A 16 -7.43 -1.83 -14.29
N ALA A 17 -7.34 -1.34 -15.51
CA ALA A 17 -8.43 -1.39 -16.49
C ALA A 17 -8.49 -2.75 -17.24
N ALA A 18 -7.37 -3.44 -17.40
CA ALA A 18 -7.29 -4.69 -18.16
C ALA A 18 -8.30 -5.78 -17.70
N PRO A 19 -8.52 -6.02 -16.40
CA PRO A 19 -9.51 -7.01 -15.96
C PRO A 19 -10.95 -6.64 -16.34
N ALA A 20 -11.26 -5.36 -16.44
CA ALA A 20 -12.61 -4.90 -16.81
C ALA A 20 -12.96 -5.17 -18.26
N PHE A 21 -11.95 -5.33 -19.14
CA PHE A 21 -12.14 -5.62 -20.56
C PHE A 21 -11.94 -7.11 -20.91
N ALA A 22 -11.44 -7.92 -19.97
CA ALA A 22 -11.17 -9.34 -20.21
C ALA A 22 -12.42 -10.23 -20.14
N ASP A 23 -13.51 -9.73 -19.59
CA ASP A 23 -14.77 -10.48 -19.40
C ASP A 23 -15.73 -10.18 -20.58
N GLY A 24 -15.49 -10.82 -21.71
CA GLY A 24 -16.35 -10.74 -22.91
C GLY A 24 -17.59 -11.62 -22.86
N GLY A 25 -18.03 -12.10 -21.70
CA GLY A 25 -19.19 -12.98 -21.52
C GLY A 25 -20.25 -12.41 -20.61
N SER A 26 -21.50 -12.71 -20.90
CA SER A 26 -22.71 -12.28 -20.21
C SER A 26 -22.91 -12.85 -18.78
N ALA A 27 -21.83 -13.12 -18.07
CA ALA A 27 -21.87 -13.46 -16.64
C ALA A 27 -22.01 -12.20 -15.79
N PRO A 28 -22.73 -12.22 -14.66
CA PRO A 28 -22.83 -11.08 -13.77
C PRO A 28 -21.43 -10.67 -13.31
N ILE A 29 -21.09 -9.39 -13.51
CA ILE A 29 -19.77 -8.86 -13.14
C ILE A 29 -19.58 -9.02 -11.64
N ASN A 30 -18.63 -9.86 -11.24
CA ASN A 30 -18.25 -9.98 -9.84
C ASN A 30 -17.30 -8.84 -9.47
N LEU A 31 -17.81 -7.80 -8.82
CA LEU A 31 -17.04 -6.62 -8.40
C LEU A 31 -16.19 -6.87 -7.14
N VAL A 32 -16.35 -8.01 -6.48
CA VAL A 32 -15.65 -8.31 -5.21
C VAL A 32 -14.13 -8.38 -5.39
N PRO A 33 -13.58 -9.08 -6.40
CA PRO A 33 -12.12 -9.09 -6.62
C PRO A 33 -11.56 -7.71 -6.97
N ILE A 34 -12.31 -6.93 -7.72
CA ILE A 34 -11.90 -5.56 -8.12
C ILE A 34 -11.86 -4.65 -6.88
N GLY A 35 -12.93 -4.68 -6.07
CA GLY A 35 -12.99 -3.93 -4.82
C GLY A 35 -11.90 -4.34 -3.83
N ALA A 36 -11.63 -5.63 -3.70
CA ALA A 36 -10.56 -6.18 -2.88
C ALA A 36 -9.17 -5.70 -3.35
N GLY A 37 -8.92 -5.76 -4.65
CA GLY A 37 -7.67 -5.29 -5.24
C GLY A 37 -7.43 -3.80 -5.03
N ILE A 38 -8.43 -2.97 -5.28
CA ILE A 38 -8.35 -1.51 -5.06
C ILE A 38 -8.17 -1.21 -3.58
N GLY A 39 -8.95 -1.86 -2.71
CA GLY A 39 -8.84 -1.68 -1.26
C GLY A 39 -7.45 -2.03 -0.74
N MET A 40 -6.88 -3.15 -1.19
CA MET A 40 -5.53 -3.55 -0.82
C MET A 40 -4.46 -2.61 -1.37
N ALA A 41 -4.60 -2.16 -2.61
CA ALA A 41 -3.68 -1.21 -3.22
C ALA A 41 -3.64 0.13 -2.48
N LEU A 42 -4.81 0.64 -2.06
CA LEU A 42 -4.91 1.86 -1.26
C LEU A 42 -4.29 1.66 0.13
N ALA A 43 -4.62 0.57 0.81
CA ALA A 43 -4.06 0.26 2.13
C ALA A 43 -2.53 0.16 2.08
N ALA A 44 -1.99 -0.60 1.14
CA ALA A 44 -0.55 -0.78 0.97
C ALA A 44 0.14 0.53 0.53
N GLY A 45 -0.46 1.29 -0.39
CA GLY A 45 0.09 2.56 -0.85
C GLY A 45 0.17 3.62 0.24
N LEU A 46 -0.89 3.79 1.02
CA LEU A 46 -0.93 4.73 2.13
C LEU A 46 -0.02 4.30 3.28
N CYS A 47 0.04 2.99 3.57
CA CYS A 47 1.00 2.40 4.51
C CYS A 47 2.44 2.73 4.08
N GLY A 48 2.80 2.47 2.83
CA GLY A 48 4.13 2.76 2.29
C GLY A 48 4.50 4.24 2.37
N LEU A 49 3.55 5.14 2.10
CA LEU A 49 3.76 6.58 2.28
C LEU A 49 4.01 6.94 3.74
N GLY A 50 3.23 6.37 4.67
CA GLY A 50 3.40 6.56 6.10
C GLY A 50 4.77 6.08 6.60
N GLN A 51 5.16 4.87 6.19
CA GLN A 51 6.46 4.29 6.51
C GLN A 51 7.61 5.11 5.93
N GLY A 52 7.51 5.54 4.68
CA GLY A 52 8.50 6.38 4.03
C GLY A 52 8.69 7.71 4.77
N LYS A 53 7.60 8.34 5.18
CA LYS A 53 7.63 9.60 5.93
C LYS A 53 8.24 9.43 7.32
N ALA A 54 7.87 8.37 8.04
CA ALA A 54 8.44 8.03 9.35
C ALA A 54 9.95 7.78 9.25
N THR A 55 10.39 7.01 8.26
CA THR A 55 11.80 6.69 8.03
C THR A 55 12.60 7.93 7.67
N ALA A 56 12.09 8.79 6.79
CA ALA A 56 12.75 10.04 6.42
C ALA A 56 12.96 10.95 7.64
N SER A 57 11.91 11.13 8.45
CA SER A 57 12.00 11.94 9.68
C SER A 57 12.97 11.35 10.71
N ALA A 58 12.99 10.03 10.88
CA ALA A 58 13.92 9.36 11.78
C ALA A 58 15.37 9.50 11.31
N THR A 59 15.62 9.40 10.01
CA THR A 59 16.96 9.57 9.42
C THR A 59 17.45 11.01 9.62
N GLU A 60 16.60 12.00 9.42
CA GLU A 60 16.92 13.40 9.64
C GLU A 60 17.20 13.69 11.12
N ALA A 61 16.38 13.15 12.03
CA ALA A 61 16.59 13.30 13.46
C ALA A 61 17.92 12.65 13.90
N LEU A 62 18.28 11.50 13.35
CA LEU A 62 19.54 10.82 13.62
C LEU A 62 20.75 11.62 13.12
N ALA A 63 20.62 12.25 11.95
CA ALA A 63 21.68 13.10 11.40
C ALA A 63 21.95 14.32 12.29
N ARG A 64 20.90 14.88 12.92
CA ARG A 64 21.02 16.02 13.84
C ARG A 64 21.51 15.61 15.24
N ASN A 65 21.17 14.43 15.70
CA ASN A 65 21.54 13.94 17.02
C ASN A 65 21.92 12.46 17.00
N PRO A 66 23.18 12.13 16.64
CA PRO A 66 23.65 10.75 16.59
C PRO A 66 23.58 10.02 17.95
N GLY A 67 23.66 10.76 19.06
CA GLY A 67 23.57 10.20 20.41
C GLY A 67 22.20 9.64 20.77
N ALA A 68 21.13 10.07 20.08
CA ALA A 68 19.77 9.59 20.32
C ALA A 68 19.41 8.33 19.50
N ARG A 69 20.39 7.70 18.85
CA ARG A 69 20.19 6.58 17.92
C ARG A 69 19.29 5.47 18.49
N ALA A 70 19.54 5.02 19.70
CA ALA A 70 18.80 3.91 20.31
C ALA A 70 17.31 4.22 20.46
N GLY A 71 16.98 5.43 20.96
CA GLY A 71 15.59 5.86 21.12
C GLY A 71 14.88 6.06 19.79
N ILE A 72 15.52 6.72 18.82
CA ILE A 72 14.98 6.94 17.50
C ILE A 72 14.70 5.62 16.79
N GLN A 73 15.65 4.68 16.85
CA GLN A 73 15.52 3.37 16.23
C GLN A 73 14.37 2.55 16.85
N LEU A 74 14.25 2.57 18.18
CA LEU A 74 13.18 1.87 18.87
C LEU A 74 11.80 2.41 18.47
N LEU A 75 11.61 3.72 18.53
CA LEU A 75 10.35 4.36 18.13
C LEU A 75 10.02 4.15 16.67
N LEU A 76 11.03 4.19 15.79
CA LEU A 76 10.86 3.95 14.37
C LEU A 76 10.36 2.52 14.12
N VAL A 77 11.02 1.51 14.69
CA VAL A 77 10.65 0.10 14.50
C VAL A 77 9.24 -0.18 15.01
N LEU A 78 8.90 0.33 16.20
CA LEU A 78 7.55 0.21 16.76
C LEU A 78 6.51 0.90 15.86
N GLY A 79 6.78 2.11 15.41
CA GLY A 79 5.89 2.86 14.54
C GLY A 79 5.66 2.14 13.20
N LEU A 80 6.72 1.65 12.57
CA LEU A 80 6.63 0.88 11.33
C LEU A 80 5.83 -0.41 11.52
N ALA A 81 6.04 -1.14 12.63
CA ALA A 81 5.30 -2.36 12.94
C ALA A 81 3.80 -2.11 13.11
N PHE A 82 3.40 -1.04 13.77
CA PHE A 82 1.98 -0.68 13.91
C PHE A 82 1.36 -0.26 12.57
N ILE A 83 2.07 0.52 11.76
CA ILE A 83 1.59 0.90 10.42
C ILE A 83 1.42 -0.36 9.56
N GLU A 84 2.37 -1.28 9.57
CA GLU A 84 2.30 -2.55 8.83
C GLU A 84 1.13 -3.41 9.30
N SER A 85 0.86 -3.46 10.60
CA SER A 85 -0.25 -4.23 11.17
C SER A 85 -1.60 -3.81 10.61
N LEU A 86 -1.82 -2.51 10.37
CA LEU A 86 -3.06 -2.01 9.75
C LEU A 86 -3.25 -2.55 8.33
N THR A 87 -2.18 -2.65 7.56
CA THR A 87 -2.21 -3.24 6.22
C THR A 87 -2.48 -4.74 6.27
N LEU A 88 -1.88 -5.44 7.24
CA LEU A 88 -2.13 -6.87 7.45
C LEU A 88 -3.57 -7.14 7.87
N PHE A 89 -4.17 -6.33 8.73
CA PHE A 89 -5.59 -6.43 9.06
C PHE A 89 -6.48 -6.23 7.84
N THR A 90 -6.16 -5.27 6.98
CA THR A 90 -6.88 -5.07 5.72
C THR A 90 -6.77 -6.31 4.83
N LEU A 91 -5.58 -6.90 4.72
CA LEU A 91 -5.37 -8.14 3.97
C LEU A 91 -6.23 -9.29 4.52
N VAL A 92 -6.26 -9.48 5.84
CA VAL A 92 -7.08 -10.53 6.48
C VAL A 92 -8.57 -10.32 6.20
N ILE A 93 -9.06 -9.09 6.30
CA ILE A 93 -10.47 -8.76 6.02
C ILE A 93 -10.79 -9.07 4.56
N ILE A 94 -9.92 -8.67 3.62
CA ILE A 94 -10.11 -8.95 2.20
C ILE A 94 -10.14 -10.46 1.94
N PHE A 95 -9.23 -11.21 2.54
CA PHE A 95 -9.22 -12.67 2.42
C PHE A 95 -10.52 -13.29 2.95
N ALA A 96 -10.98 -12.86 4.12
CA ALA A 96 -12.21 -13.36 4.71
C ALA A 96 -13.44 -13.08 3.81
N VAL A 97 -13.53 -11.88 3.23
CA VAL A 97 -14.66 -11.48 2.36
C VAL A 97 -14.62 -12.23 1.02
N VAL A 98 -13.44 -12.41 0.43
CA VAL A 98 -13.30 -13.08 -0.88
C VAL A 98 -13.53 -14.58 -0.77
N GLN A 99 -13.12 -15.21 0.33
CA GLN A 99 -13.28 -16.65 0.54
C GLN A 99 -14.73 -17.08 0.85
N GLN A 100 -15.58 -16.17 1.29
CA GLN A 100 -16.98 -16.47 1.67
C GLN A 100 -17.96 -16.44 0.48
N LYS A 101 -17.50 -16.20 -0.73
CA LYS A 101 -18.28 -16.17 -1.96
C LYS A 101 -17.78 -17.15 -3.00
#